data_aa1007859f8f828424ef8b7e03dbfd52
#
_entry.id   aa1007859f8f828424ef8b7e03dbfd52
#
_cell.length_a   1.000
_cell.length_b   1.000
_cell.length_c   1.000
_cell.angle_alpha   90.00
_cell.angle_beta   90.00
_cell.angle_gamma   90.00
#
_symmetry.space_group_name_H-M   'P 1'
#
loop_
_entity.id
_entity.type
_entity.pdbx_description
1 polymer ?
#
loop_
_entity_poly.entity_id
_entity_poly.type
_entity_poly.pdbx_seq_one_letter_code
_entity_poly.pdbx_strand_id
1 'polypeptide(L)' 'MNIGFVLFPNVTQLDFTGPLQVLHRMPGATTHILSKTLAPVPSDCGLSLVPTGTFANAPSLDMIVVPGGGWRGRSHRRH' A
#
# COMPACT_ATOMS: atom_id res chain seq x y z
N MET A 1 -5.98 10.93 -11.28
CA MET A 1 -6.57 9.99 -10.32
C MET A 1 -5.55 9.62 -9.27
N ASN A 2 -5.90 9.79 -8.03
CA ASN A 2 -5.01 9.50 -6.92
C ASN A 2 -5.35 8.13 -6.32
N ILE A 3 -4.36 7.23 -6.30
CA ILE A 3 -4.52 5.88 -5.80
C ILE A 3 -3.62 5.71 -4.57
N GLY A 4 -4.22 5.39 -3.43
CA GLY A 4 -3.47 5.14 -2.20
C GLY A 4 -3.25 3.66 -1.98
N PHE A 5 -2.01 3.28 -1.69
CA PHE A 5 -1.65 1.91 -1.33
C PHE A 5 -1.31 1.89 0.16
N VAL A 6 -2.03 1.08 0.92
CA VAL A 6 -1.81 0.98 2.35
C VAL A 6 -0.62 0.07 2.62
N LEU A 7 0.38 0.61 3.31
CA LEU A 7 1.60 -0.12 3.67
C LEU A 7 1.61 -0.37 5.18
N PHE A 8 1.81 -1.63 5.56
CA PHE A 8 1.82 -2.04 6.98
C PHE A 8 2.87 -3.14 7.20
N PRO A 9 3.35 -3.31 8.44
CA PRO A 9 4.37 -4.33 8.72
C PRO A 9 3.89 -5.72 8.35
N ASN A 10 4.80 -6.51 7.80
CA ASN A 10 4.56 -7.88 7.36
C ASN A 10 3.59 -7.97 6.18
N VAL A 11 3.42 -6.90 5.43
CA VAL A 11 2.64 -6.93 4.20
C VAL A 11 3.24 -7.98 3.26
N THR A 12 2.38 -8.72 2.57
CA THR A 12 2.85 -9.66 1.55
C THR A 12 3.41 -8.83 0.38
N GLN A 13 4.72 -8.88 0.21
CA GLN A 13 5.43 -7.97 -0.68
C GLN A 13 4.87 -7.99 -2.11
N LEU A 14 4.65 -9.17 -2.65
CA LEU A 14 4.16 -9.28 -4.02
C LEU A 14 2.74 -8.75 -4.18
N ASP A 15 1.90 -8.93 -3.16
CA ASP A 15 0.53 -8.40 -3.19
C ASP A 15 0.51 -6.89 -3.15
N PHE A 16 1.58 -6.28 -2.66
CA PHE A 16 1.74 -4.84 -2.64
C PHE A 16 2.36 -4.33 -3.95
N THR A 17 3.52 -4.87 -4.31
CA THR A 17 4.29 -4.35 -5.45
C THR A 17 3.69 -4.74 -6.80
N GLY A 18 3.00 -5.87 -6.89
CA GLY A 18 2.36 -6.30 -8.12
C GLY A 18 1.31 -5.30 -8.61
N PRO A 19 0.27 -5.04 -7.83
CA PRO A 19 -0.73 -4.04 -8.21
C PRO A 19 -0.14 -2.64 -8.34
N LEU A 20 0.81 -2.27 -7.49
CA LEU A 20 1.46 -0.97 -7.57
C LEU A 20 2.14 -0.79 -8.93
N GLN A 21 2.87 -1.80 -9.38
CA GLN A 21 3.57 -1.77 -10.66
C GLN A 21 2.60 -1.56 -11.82
N VAL A 22 1.46 -2.24 -11.76
CA VAL A 22 0.46 -2.14 -12.82
C VAL A 22 -0.25 -0.79 -12.79
N LEU A 23 -0.74 -0.39 -11.63
CA LEU A 23 -1.54 0.82 -11.50
C LEU A 23 -0.71 2.09 -11.68
N HIS A 24 0.57 2.04 -11.28
CA HIS A 24 1.48 3.17 -11.46
C HIS A 24 1.64 3.54 -12.94
N ARG A 25 1.50 2.56 -13.84
CA ARG A 25 1.68 2.77 -15.27
C ARG A 25 0.43 3.21 -15.99
N MET A 26 -0.71 3.27 -15.29
CA MET A 26 -1.94 3.72 -15.92
C MET A 26 -1.86 5.21 -16.24
N PRO A 27 -2.23 5.63 -17.46
CA PRO A 27 -2.26 7.06 -17.80
C PRO A 27 -3.16 7.83 -16.84
N GLY A 28 -2.68 8.94 -16.35
CA GLY A 28 -3.46 9.80 -15.45
C GLY A 28 -3.49 9.33 -13.99
N ALA A 29 -2.85 8.20 -13.67
CA ALA A 29 -2.81 7.70 -12.31
C ALA A 29 -1.60 8.24 -11.55
N THR A 30 -1.83 8.68 -10.31
CA THR A 30 -0.78 9.05 -9.38
C THR A 30 -0.88 8.11 -8.19
N THR A 31 0.19 7.37 -7.92
CA THR A 31 0.20 6.40 -6.83
C THR A 31 0.84 7.00 -5.59
N HIS A 32 0.27 6.67 -4.43
CA HIS A 32 0.76 7.12 -3.13
C HIS A 32 0.91 5.90 -2.24
N ILE A 33 2.09 5.74 -1.66
CA ILE A 33 2.36 4.65 -0.73
C ILE A 33 2.23 5.23 0.66
N LEU A 34 1.19 4.83 1.38
CA LEU A 34 0.81 5.47 2.64
C LEU A 34 1.00 4.53 3.81
N SER A 35 1.60 5.06 4.87
CA SER A 35 1.79 4.34 6.11
C SER A 35 1.50 5.28 7.28
N LYS A 36 1.56 4.74 8.48
CA LYS A 36 1.34 5.52 9.69
C LYS A 36 2.42 6.58 9.86
N THR A 37 3.67 6.26 9.50
CA THR A 37 4.81 7.17 9.54
C THR A 37 5.60 7.03 8.25
N LEU A 38 6.61 7.88 8.08
CA LEU A 38 7.49 7.81 6.92
C LEU A 38 8.66 6.82 7.10
N ALA A 39 8.74 6.15 8.23
CA ALA A 39 9.80 5.18 8.46
C ALA A 39 9.65 3.96 7.54
N PRO A 40 10.76 3.31 7.16
CA PRO A 40 10.70 2.10 6.37
C PRO A 40 9.85 1.02 7.05
N VAL A 41 9.09 0.28 6.27
CA VAL A 41 8.17 -0.75 6.76
C VAL A 41 8.63 -2.11 6.24
N PRO A 42 8.93 -3.08 7.13
CA PRO A 42 9.36 -4.40 6.68
C PRO A 42 8.19 -5.19 6.09
N SER A 43 8.45 -5.84 4.97
CA SER A 43 7.50 -6.77 4.36
C SER A 43 7.69 -8.18 4.93
N ASP A 44 6.85 -9.11 4.49
CA ASP A 44 6.89 -10.50 4.94
C ASP A 44 8.19 -11.23 4.54
N CYS A 45 8.85 -10.77 3.49
CA CYS A 45 10.08 -11.41 3.00
C CYS A 45 11.34 -10.67 3.41
N GLY A 46 11.24 -9.72 4.34
CA GLY A 46 12.40 -8.98 4.83
C GLY A 46 12.78 -7.76 3.99
N LEU A 47 12.12 -7.54 2.87
CA LEU A 47 12.34 -6.33 2.08
C LEU A 47 11.66 -5.16 2.77
N SER A 48 12.42 -4.09 3.01
CA SER A 48 11.86 -2.87 3.61
C SER A 48 11.33 -1.95 2.52
N LEU A 49 10.12 -1.47 2.70
CA LEU A 49 9.46 -0.57 1.76
C LEU A 49 9.34 0.81 2.39
N VAL A 50 9.62 1.84 1.61
CA VAL A 50 9.59 3.21 2.09
C VAL A 50 8.31 3.89 1.59
N PRO A 51 7.45 4.36 2.51
CA PRO A 51 6.24 5.06 2.09
C PRO A 51 6.58 6.42 1.48
N THR A 52 5.68 6.91 0.64
CA THR A 52 5.80 8.25 0.04
C THR A 52 5.04 9.30 0.84
N GLY A 53 4.18 8.88 1.76
CA GLY A 53 3.42 9.79 2.58
C GLY A 53 2.80 9.07 3.76
N THR A 54 2.08 9.81 4.58
CA THR A 54 1.36 9.26 5.73
C THR A 54 -0.13 9.38 5.51
N PHE A 55 -0.90 8.60 6.26
CA PHE A 55 -2.36 8.69 6.18
C PHE A 55 -2.86 10.10 6.54
N ALA A 56 -2.18 10.75 7.48
CA ALA A 56 -2.59 12.08 7.92
C ALA A 56 -2.40 13.14 6.85
N ASN A 57 -1.42 12.96 5.96
CA ASN A 57 -1.08 13.92 4.93
C ASN A 57 -1.46 13.45 3.53
N ALA A 58 -2.27 12.40 3.44
CA ALA A 58 -2.67 11.89 2.14
C ALA A 58 -3.57 12.88 1.41
N PRO A 59 -3.44 13.00 0.08
CA PRO A 59 -4.38 13.78 -0.71
C PRO A 59 -5.74 13.11 -0.77
N SER A 60 -6.70 13.77 -1.39
CA SER A 60 -7.97 13.13 -1.70
C SER A 60 -7.72 11.94 -2.63
N LEU A 61 -8.10 10.75 -2.18
CA LEU A 61 -7.87 9.53 -2.93
C LEU A 61 -9.12 9.12 -3.69
N ASP A 62 -8.92 8.68 -4.93
CA ASP A 62 -10.00 8.14 -5.76
C ASP A 62 -10.15 6.64 -5.55
N MET A 63 -9.07 5.99 -5.14
CA MET A 63 -9.05 4.54 -4.92
C MET A 63 -8.08 4.23 -3.78
N ILE A 64 -8.42 3.24 -2.98
CA ILE A 64 -7.55 2.73 -1.92
C ILE A 64 -7.33 1.24 -2.16
N VAL A 65 -6.07 0.84 -2.19
CA VAL A 65 -5.69 -0.56 -2.34
C VAL A 65 -5.12 -1.06 -1.02
N VAL A 66 -5.74 -2.10 -0.46
CA VAL A 66 -5.26 -2.73 0.77
C VAL A 66 -4.75 -4.12 0.39
N PRO A 67 -3.42 -4.28 0.28
CA PRO A 67 -2.86 -5.56 -0.10
C PRO A 67 -3.01 -6.58 1.02
N GLY A 68 -2.94 -7.85 0.69
CA GLY A 68 -2.91 -8.91 1.68
C GLY A 68 -1.63 -8.88 2.48
N GLY A 69 -1.61 -9.60 3.59
CA GLY A 69 -0.43 -9.63 4.44
C GLY A 69 -0.53 -10.69 5.51
N GLY A 70 0.41 -10.64 6.43
CA GLY A 70 0.45 -11.59 7.52
C GLY A 70 -0.57 -11.36 8.62
N TRP A 71 -1.29 -10.24 8.59
CA TRP A 71 -2.37 -10.00 9.55
C TRP A 71 -3.55 -10.92 9.28
N ARG A 72 -4.25 -11.28 10.32
CA ARG A 72 -5.42 -12.16 10.21
C ARG A 72 -6.63 -11.34 10.59
N GLY A 73 -7.15 -10.79 9.63
CA GLY A 73 -8.35 -10.08 9.83
C GLY A 73 -9.55 -10.88 9.64
N ARG A 74 -9.56 -11.13 9.48
CA ARG A 74 -10.29 -11.58 9.15
C ARG A 74 -11.06 -11.07 8.30
N SER A 75 -11.18 -11.32 7.94
CA SER A 75 -11.62 -11.00 7.30
C SER A 75 -12.14 -10.58 6.48
N HIS A 76 -12.14 -10.55 6.29
CA HIS A 76 -12.49 -10.10 5.65
C HIS A 76 -12.92 -9.96 4.72
N ARG A 77 -12.85 -10.22 4.52
CA ARG A 77 -12.96 -10.06 3.81
C ARG A 77 -13.52 -9.96 3.00
N ARG A 78 -13.47 -10.08 2.90
CA ARG A 78 -13.69 -9.91 2.41
C ARG A 78 -13.93 -9.77 1.70
N HIS A 79 -13.64 -9.89 1.86
CA HIS A 79 -13.57 -9.76 1.48
C HIS A 79 -13.76 -9.77 1.04
#